data_8d0daba32e1b2774fb8af74c4b74b507
#
_entry.id   8d0daba32e1b2774fb8af74c4b74b507
#
_cell.length_a   1.000
_cell.length_b   1.000
_cell.length_c   1.000
_cell.angle_alpha   90.00
_cell.angle_beta   90.00
_cell.angle_gamma   90.00
#
_symmetry.space_group_name_H-M   'P 1'
#
loop_
_entity.id
_entity.type
_entity.pdbx_description
1 polymer ?
#
loop_
_entity_poly.entity_id
_entity_poly.type
_entity_poly.pdbx_seq_one_letter_code
_entity_poly.pdbx_strand_id
1 'polypeptide(L)'
;RFHPEKPWTKVYLDWLENIRPWCISRQLWWGHQLPVYYCESCDETVVSEQPPGACPSCGGSMTRDPDVLDTWFSSALWPFATLGWPKETPALSAFYPTDVLVTARDIIFLWVARMVMMGVEFTGELPFTDVPITAVIQAPDGRRMSKSLGTGIDPLDEIEAHGADAVRFGLLAMASTQDVRYSEKRVKQGADLANKLWNASRFVILNVDEVPAEPRPETVEDRWILSRLERATDEVTGLIESFQFSRAALTLYDVLWGEVCDWYIELVKPRLYDTGADRSALSATLLHVLERVLTLLHPMMPFVTEEIWSFLPGERGLLAASSWPQQRPDAIDPHAERVVGDLIEAVTSVRRWRDEVGVPAGTRVRARVAAAGYEETASHLAQLARLELAEGEVNGDVETSVAIPGGAVQVYATEAVDAAEAERRRQAKRDQLTGEIKRAEGKLSNQQFVAKAPPHVVQAERDKLERFRAELEELGE
;
A
#
# COMPACT_ATOMS: atom_id res chain seq x y z
N ARG A 1 17.14 -10.33 -12.55
CA ARG A 1 15.78 -10.92 -12.36
C ARG A 1 14.74 -9.83 -12.63
N PHE A 2 13.65 -10.15 -13.30
CA PHE A 2 12.51 -9.24 -13.47
C PHE A 2 11.45 -9.48 -12.39
N HIS A 3 10.80 -8.40 -11.93
CA HIS A 3 9.69 -8.44 -10.98
C HIS A 3 8.46 -7.70 -11.57
N PRO A 4 7.38 -8.46 -11.89
CA PRO A 4 7.24 -9.91 -11.83
C PRO A 4 8.08 -10.62 -12.92
N GLU A 5 8.48 -11.86 -12.64
CA GLU A 5 9.25 -12.66 -13.59
C GLU A 5 8.46 -12.88 -14.90
N LYS A 6 7.20 -13.25 -14.77
CA LYS A 6 6.29 -13.42 -15.92
C LYS A 6 5.45 -12.16 -16.12
N PRO A 7 5.32 -11.66 -17.37
CA PRO A 7 5.86 -12.22 -18.62
C PRO A 7 7.26 -11.68 -18.98
N TRP A 8 7.84 -10.78 -18.18
CA TRP A 8 8.94 -9.88 -18.61
C TRP A 8 10.25 -10.58 -18.90
N THR A 9 10.60 -11.63 -18.16
CA THR A 9 11.82 -12.41 -18.46
C THR A 9 11.74 -13.01 -19.86
N LYS A 10 10.59 -13.60 -20.21
CA LYS A 10 10.40 -14.15 -21.55
C LYS A 10 10.47 -13.07 -22.63
N VAL A 11 9.79 -11.94 -22.42
CA VAL A 11 9.80 -10.81 -23.36
C VAL A 11 11.22 -10.29 -23.60
N TYR A 12 12.02 -10.18 -22.53
CA TYR A 12 13.42 -9.75 -22.60
C TYR A 12 14.30 -10.74 -23.39
N LEU A 13 14.19 -12.05 -23.07
CA LEU A 13 14.97 -13.08 -23.74
C LEU A 13 14.58 -13.24 -25.20
N ASP A 14 13.28 -13.29 -25.53
CA ASP A 14 12.79 -13.37 -26.92
C ASP A 14 13.33 -12.20 -27.76
N TRP A 15 13.46 -11.00 -27.15
CA TRP A 15 14.02 -9.84 -27.85
C TRP A 15 15.53 -9.98 -28.07
N LEU A 16 16.31 -10.45 -27.09
CA LEU A 16 17.75 -10.66 -27.23
C LEU A 16 18.07 -11.75 -28.25
N GLU A 17 17.31 -12.85 -28.28
CA GLU A 17 17.49 -13.94 -29.23
C GLU A 17 17.21 -13.50 -30.69
N ASN A 18 16.33 -12.51 -30.87
CA ASN A 18 15.91 -11.98 -32.16
C ASN A 18 16.41 -10.54 -32.40
N ILE A 19 17.53 -10.17 -31.78
CA ILE A 19 18.06 -8.81 -31.86
C ILE A 19 18.38 -8.42 -33.28
N ARG A 20 18.02 -7.19 -33.67
CA ARG A 20 18.27 -6.62 -34.99
C ARG A 20 19.40 -5.58 -34.91
N PRO A 21 20.07 -5.29 -36.04
CA PRO A 21 21.05 -4.19 -36.10
C PRO A 21 20.43 -2.88 -35.62
N TRP A 22 21.19 -2.16 -34.83
CA TRP A 22 20.80 -0.88 -34.28
C TRP A 22 21.64 0.23 -34.92
N CYS A 23 21.01 1.08 -35.74
CA CYS A 23 21.68 2.28 -36.22
C CYS A 23 21.80 3.28 -35.07
N ILE A 24 23.03 3.62 -34.71
CA ILE A 24 23.32 4.51 -33.57
C ILE A 24 23.45 5.98 -33.96
N SER A 25 23.47 6.32 -35.26
CA SER A 25 23.53 7.71 -35.73
C SER A 25 22.13 8.33 -35.86
N ARG A 26 22.03 9.60 -35.56
CA ARG A 26 20.81 10.41 -35.67
C ARG A 26 21.13 11.77 -36.26
N GLN A 27 20.23 12.26 -37.11
CA GLN A 27 20.26 13.61 -37.69
C GLN A 27 19.46 14.54 -36.79
N LEU A 28 20.05 14.90 -35.63
CA LEU A 28 19.46 15.77 -34.62
C LEU A 28 20.31 17.02 -34.42
N TRP A 29 19.68 18.11 -34.05
CA TRP A 29 20.36 19.37 -33.75
C TRP A 29 21.22 19.28 -32.49
N TRP A 30 20.76 18.54 -31.48
CA TRP A 30 21.43 18.38 -30.20
C TRP A 30 21.79 16.91 -29.97
N GLY A 31 22.97 16.69 -29.42
CA GLY A 31 23.45 15.35 -29.05
C GLY A 31 24.98 15.26 -29.01
N HIS A 32 25.47 14.08 -28.68
CA HIS A 32 26.90 13.78 -28.71
C HIS A 32 27.28 13.43 -30.15
N GLN A 33 28.05 14.31 -30.81
CA GLN A 33 28.48 14.10 -32.20
C GLN A 33 29.37 12.85 -32.30
N LEU A 34 29.12 12.05 -33.34
CA LEU A 34 29.95 10.85 -33.61
C LEU A 34 31.44 11.19 -33.68
N PRO A 35 32.32 10.46 -32.98
CA PRO A 35 33.75 10.65 -33.02
C PRO A 35 34.37 9.95 -34.25
N VAL A 36 33.73 10.09 -35.42
CA VAL A 36 34.10 9.41 -36.67
C VAL A 36 34.51 10.45 -37.69
N TYR A 37 35.58 10.18 -38.39
CA TYR A 37 36.15 11.04 -39.38
C TYR A 37 36.37 10.27 -40.69
N TYR A 38 35.98 10.84 -41.80
CA TYR A 38 36.12 10.28 -43.13
C TYR A 38 37.19 11.03 -43.93
N CYS A 39 38.02 10.29 -44.66
CA CYS A 39 39.01 10.90 -45.52
C CYS A 39 38.34 11.40 -46.78
N GLU A 40 38.64 12.62 -47.19
CA GLU A 40 38.14 13.21 -48.45
C GLU A 40 38.82 12.68 -49.71
N SER A 41 40.00 12.00 -49.53
CA SER A 41 40.83 11.56 -50.64
C SER A 41 40.94 10.05 -50.80
N CYS A 42 40.50 9.26 -49.80
CA CYS A 42 40.47 7.81 -49.83
C CYS A 42 39.33 7.28 -48.91
N ASP A 43 39.11 5.97 -48.93
CA ASP A 43 38.01 5.34 -48.15
C ASP A 43 38.33 5.12 -46.64
N GLU A 44 39.39 5.77 -46.13
CA GLU A 44 39.81 5.61 -44.72
C GLU A 44 38.79 6.25 -43.78
N THR A 45 38.39 5.52 -42.75
CA THR A 45 37.55 5.97 -41.66
C THR A 45 38.31 5.87 -40.33
N VAL A 46 38.36 6.96 -39.58
CA VAL A 46 39.08 7.03 -38.30
C VAL A 46 38.08 7.33 -37.20
N VAL A 47 38.13 6.53 -36.11
CA VAL A 47 37.40 6.81 -34.85
C VAL A 47 38.39 7.41 -33.86
N SER A 48 38.14 8.65 -33.40
CA SER A 48 39.04 9.36 -32.53
C SER A 48 38.34 10.39 -31.68
N GLU A 49 38.75 10.52 -30.42
CA GLU A 49 38.25 11.58 -29.51
C GLU A 49 38.60 12.98 -30.00
N GLN A 50 39.82 13.12 -30.56
CA GLN A 50 40.35 14.37 -31.12
C GLN A 50 40.35 14.33 -32.63
N PRO A 51 40.12 15.47 -33.30
CA PRO A 51 40.23 15.53 -34.76
C PRO A 51 41.62 15.07 -35.22
N PRO A 52 41.68 14.03 -36.08
CA PRO A 52 42.97 13.66 -36.65
C PRO A 52 43.50 14.81 -37.54
N GLY A 53 44.77 15.14 -37.43
CA GLY A 53 45.38 16.22 -38.20
C GLY A 53 45.43 15.94 -39.71
N ALA A 54 45.54 14.67 -40.10
CA ALA A 54 45.51 14.19 -41.48
C ALA A 54 45.16 12.71 -41.50
N CYS A 55 44.75 12.22 -42.66
CA CYS A 55 44.46 10.81 -42.88
C CYS A 55 45.72 9.94 -42.68
N PRO A 56 45.67 8.88 -41.86
CA PRO A 56 46.81 8.03 -41.61
C PRO A 56 47.24 7.23 -42.82
N SER A 57 46.34 6.98 -43.78
CA SER A 57 46.61 6.18 -44.98
C SER A 57 47.18 7.00 -46.15
N CYS A 58 46.72 8.25 -46.35
CA CYS A 58 47.09 9.02 -47.53
C CYS A 58 47.51 10.48 -47.24
N GLY A 59 47.43 10.96 -45.99
CA GLY A 59 47.75 12.34 -45.60
C GLY A 59 46.68 13.37 -46.01
N GLY A 60 45.55 12.96 -46.58
CA GLY A 60 44.43 13.84 -46.95
C GLY A 60 43.64 14.45 -45.83
N SER A 61 42.77 15.41 -46.15
CA SER A 61 41.85 16.04 -45.17
C SER A 61 40.89 15.04 -44.61
N MET A 62 40.54 15.23 -43.32
CA MET A 62 39.55 14.41 -42.61
C MET A 62 38.32 15.27 -42.25
N THR A 63 37.13 14.78 -42.62
CA THR A 63 35.87 15.44 -42.28
C THR A 63 35.10 14.65 -41.25
N ARG A 64 34.67 15.32 -40.18
CA ARG A 64 33.91 14.69 -39.10
C ARG A 64 32.48 14.36 -39.55
N ASP A 65 31.97 13.22 -39.09
CA ASP A 65 30.57 12.83 -39.25
C ASP A 65 29.64 13.90 -38.66
N PRO A 66 28.67 14.42 -39.40
CA PRO A 66 27.74 15.45 -38.90
C PRO A 66 26.69 14.91 -37.93
N ASP A 67 26.46 13.60 -37.91
CA ASP A 67 25.44 12.97 -37.08
C ASP A 67 25.83 12.93 -35.61
N VAL A 68 24.80 12.73 -34.78
CA VAL A 68 24.96 12.55 -33.33
C VAL A 68 24.55 11.14 -32.92
N LEU A 69 25.02 10.70 -31.75
CA LEU A 69 24.62 9.43 -31.18
C LEU A 69 23.14 9.40 -30.81
N ASP A 70 22.50 8.26 -31.00
CA ASP A 70 21.19 7.95 -30.47
C ASP A 70 21.15 8.17 -28.95
N THR A 71 20.11 8.81 -28.45
CA THR A 71 19.88 9.02 -27.02
C THR A 71 20.03 7.72 -26.21
N TRP A 72 19.54 6.61 -26.76
CA TRP A 72 19.64 5.30 -26.10
C TRP A 72 21.05 4.77 -26.00
N PHE A 73 22.00 5.24 -26.81
CA PHE A 73 23.42 4.91 -26.68
C PHE A 73 23.98 5.48 -25.38
N SER A 74 23.80 6.78 -25.15
CA SER A 74 24.23 7.44 -23.90
C SER A 74 23.48 6.89 -22.70
N SER A 75 22.18 6.62 -22.83
CA SER A 75 21.36 6.02 -21.76
C SER A 75 21.80 4.62 -21.38
N ALA A 76 22.36 3.86 -22.33
CA ALA A 76 22.87 2.51 -22.06
C ALA A 76 24.19 2.52 -21.24
N LEU A 77 24.93 3.61 -21.27
CA LEU A 77 26.15 3.79 -20.49
C LEU A 77 25.90 4.31 -19.06
N TRP A 78 24.67 4.73 -18.77
CA TRP A 78 24.31 5.42 -17.54
C TRP A 78 24.79 4.72 -16.25
N PRO A 79 24.67 3.37 -16.08
CA PRO A 79 25.00 2.72 -14.80
C PRO A 79 26.46 2.89 -14.36
N PHE A 80 27.36 3.07 -15.31
CA PHE A 80 28.80 3.17 -15.02
C PHE A 80 29.43 4.50 -15.47
N ALA A 81 28.95 5.12 -16.56
CA ALA A 81 29.50 6.39 -17.03
C ALA A 81 29.28 7.54 -16.04
N THR A 82 28.13 7.58 -15.36
CA THR A 82 27.83 8.59 -14.33
C THR A 82 28.69 8.43 -13.07
N LEU A 83 29.27 7.27 -12.85
CA LEU A 83 30.18 6.96 -11.75
C LEU A 83 31.65 7.18 -12.09
N GLY A 84 31.92 7.69 -13.31
CA GLY A 84 33.25 8.12 -13.74
C GLY A 84 33.97 7.19 -14.70
N TRP A 85 33.37 6.06 -15.13
CA TRP A 85 33.93 5.21 -16.17
C TRP A 85 34.28 6.05 -17.43
N PRO A 86 35.43 5.81 -18.13
CA PRO A 86 36.32 4.67 -18.03
C PRO A 86 37.45 4.80 -16.97
N LYS A 87 37.42 5.82 -16.12
CA LYS A 87 38.37 5.98 -15.03
C LYS A 87 37.93 5.12 -13.84
N GLU A 88 38.94 4.54 -13.17
CA GLU A 88 38.69 3.91 -11.88
C GLU A 88 38.46 5.00 -10.82
N THR A 89 37.26 5.09 -10.29
CA THR A 89 36.87 6.06 -9.27
C THR A 89 36.35 5.37 -8.01
N PRO A 90 36.46 5.99 -6.82
CA PRO A 90 35.84 5.44 -5.62
C PRO A 90 34.35 5.23 -5.76
N ALA A 91 33.65 6.10 -6.52
CA ALA A 91 32.21 5.97 -6.77
C ALA A 91 31.90 4.73 -7.64
N LEU A 92 32.68 4.49 -8.69
CA LEU A 92 32.52 3.30 -9.54
C LEU A 92 32.73 2.01 -8.72
N SER A 93 33.82 1.95 -7.92
CA SER A 93 34.07 0.79 -7.06
C SER A 93 33.04 0.56 -5.98
N ALA A 94 32.37 1.61 -5.48
CA ALA A 94 31.39 1.51 -4.42
C ALA A 94 29.96 1.20 -4.91
N PHE A 95 29.58 1.68 -6.11
CA PHE A 95 28.19 1.70 -6.55
C PHE A 95 27.93 0.94 -7.86
N TYR A 96 28.95 0.37 -8.47
CA TYR A 96 28.79 -0.50 -9.65
C TYR A 96 29.32 -1.90 -9.33
N PRO A 97 28.57 -2.97 -9.65
CA PRO A 97 27.19 -2.99 -10.14
C PRO A 97 26.19 -2.41 -9.13
N THR A 98 25.06 -1.91 -9.63
CA THR A 98 23.93 -1.51 -8.78
C THR A 98 23.06 -2.72 -8.42
N ASP A 99 22.15 -2.56 -7.44
CA ASP A 99 21.27 -3.66 -7.02
C ASP A 99 19.96 -3.68 -7.82
N VAL A 100 19.26 -2.53 -7.90
CA VAL A 100 17.89 -2.45 -8.40
C VAL A 100 17.75 -1.37 -9.47
N LEU A 101 17.18 -1.74 -10.61
CA LEU A 101 16.73 -0.82 -11.65
C LEU A 101 15.20 -0.82 -11.77
N VAL A 102 14.54 0.25 -11.34
CA VAL A 102 13.10 0.41 -11.50
C VAL A 102 12.78 1.06 -12.84
N THR A 103 11.91 0.44 -13.64
CA THR A 103 11.55 0.94 -14.97
C THR A 103 10.16 0.47 -15.41
N ALA A 104 9.67 1.03 -16.53
CA ALA A 104 8.44 0.59 -17.18
C ALA A 104 8.71 -0.42 -18.31
N ARG A 105 7.70 -1.24 -18.61
CA ARG A 105 7.77 -2.27 -19.65
C ARG A 105 8.17 -1.75 -21.03
N ASP A 106 7.78 -0.51 -21.37
CA ASP A 106 7.94 0.06 -22.69
C ASP A 106 9.40 0.26 -23.11
N ILE A 107 10.32 0.29 -22.12
CA ILE A 107 11.75 0.51 -22.35
C ILE A 107 12.63 -0.66 -21.92
N ILE A 108 12.07 -1.85 -21.75
CA ILE A 108 12.86 -3.05 -21.44
C ILE A 108 13.93 -3.29 -22.50
N PHE A 109 13.59 -3.27 -23.80
CA PHE A 109 14.55 -3.48 -24.87
C PHE A 109 15.31 -2.21 -25.25
N LEU A 110 14.71 -1.04 -25.09
CA LEU A 110 15.38 0.23 -25.42
C LEU A 110 16.43 0.63 -24.42
N TRP A 111 16.24 0.29 -23.17
CA TRP A 111 17.10 0.73 -22.07
C TRP A 111 17.71 -0.43 -21.29
N VAL A 112 16.90 -1.32 -20.69
CA VAL A 112 17.41 -2.42 -19.85
C VAL A 112 18.37 -3.32 -20.63
N ALA A 113 17.94 -3.82 -21.80
CA ALA A 113 18.75 -4.72 -22.61
C ALA A 113 20.05 -4.04 -23.07
N ARG A 114 19.99 -2.76 -23.46
CA ARG A 114 21.17 -2.02 -23.91
C ARG A 114 22.14 -1.73 -22.76
N MET A 115 21.65 -1.41 -21.56
CA MET A 115 22.52 -1.27 -20.38
C MET A 115 23.24 -2.59 -20.05
N VAL A 116 22.53 -3.71 -20.14
CA VAL A 116 23.13 -5.04 -19.93
C VAL A 116 24.19 -5.34 -20.98
N MET A 117 23.90 -5.08 -22.27
CA MET A 117 24.86 -5.30 -23.36
C MET A 117 26.13 -4.45 -23.17
N MET A 118 25.95 -3.14 -22.90
CA MET A 118 27.09 -2.23 -22.70
C MET A 118 27.86 -2.53 -21.41
N GLY A 119 27.16 -2.89 -20.32
CA GLY A 119 27.80 -3.29 -19.07
C GLY A 119 28.70 -4.52 -19.26
N VAL A 120 28.16 -5.59 -19.85
CA VAL A 120 28.93 -6.81 -20.12
C VAL A 120 30.10 -6.54 -21.07
N GLU A 121 29.90 -5.74 -22.14
CA GLU A 121 30.98 -5.42 -23.12
C GLU A 121 32.06 -4.57 -22.50
N PHE A 122 31.77 -3.52 -21.74
CA PHE A 122 32.73 -2.54 -21.30
C PHE A 122 33.30 -2.78 -19.91
N THR A 123 32.57 -3.45 -19.03
CA THR A 123 33.02 -3.71 -17.65
C THR A 123 33.13 -5.19 -17.33
N GLY A 124 32.61 -6.09 -18.16
CA GLY A 124 32.62 -7.54 -17.94
C GLY A 124 31.53 -8.01 -16.94
N GLU A 125 30.69 -7.11 -16.43
CA GLU A 125 29.72 -7.40 -15.39
C GLU A 125 28.30 -6.94 -15.73
N LEU A 126 27.30 -7.60 -15.13
CA LEU A 126 25.90 -7.14 -15.22
C LEU A 126 25.75 -5.85 -14.41
N PRO A 127 25.08 -4.82 -14.98
CA PRO A 127 24.97 -3.52 -14.31
C PRO A 127 24.02 -3.48 -13.11
N PHE A 128 23.13 -4.46 -12.96
CA PHE A 128 22.15 -4.59 -11.86
C PHE A 128 21.60 -6.01 -11.76
N THR A 129 21.07 -6.37 -10.61
CA THR A 129 20.58 -7.74 -10.32
C THR A 129 19.07 -7.85 -10.47
N ASP A 130 18.32 -6.83 -10.08
CA ASP A 130 16.86 -6.85 -10.01
C ASP A 130 16.22 -5.70 -10.80
N VAL A 131 15.15 -6.03 -11.54
CA VAL A 131 14.44 -5.09 -12.42
C VAL A 131 12.94 -5.13 -12.13
N PRO A 132 12.46 -4.35 -11.15
CA PRO A 132 11.04 -4.15 -10.95
C PRO A 132 10.42 -3.37 -12.11
N ILE A 133 9.38 -3.96 -12.70
CA ILE A 133 8.63 -3.33 -13.78
C ILE A 133 7.37 -2.67 -13.21
N THR A 134 7.30 -1.36 -13.32
CA THR A 134 6.17 -0.58 -12.85
C THR A 134 5.05 -0.51 -13.89
N ALA A 135 3.82 -0.36 -13.41
CA ALA A 135 2.68 -0.03 -14.24
C ALA A 135 2.82 1.36 -14.89
N VAL A 136 2.23 1.53 -16.06
CA VAL A 136 2.02 2.85 -16.65
C VAL A 136 0.66 3.37 -16.17
N ILE A 137 0.65 4.54 -15.54
CA ILE A 137 -0.59 5.17 -15.08
C ILE A 137 -1.22 5.90 -16.27
N GLN A 138 -2.46 5.53 -16.55
CA GLN A 138 -3.29 6.10 -17.61
C GLN A 138 -4.20 7.20 -17.05
N ALA A 139 -4.69 8.07 -17.92
CA ALA A 139 -5.74 9.01 -17.58
C ALA A 139 -7.01 8.28 -17.05
N PRO A 140 -7.92 8.94 -16.32
CA PRO A 140 -9.12 8.30 -15.80
C PRO A 140 -10.01 7.62 -16.84
N ASP A 141 -9.96 8.12 -18.09
CA ASP A 141 -10.67 7.55 -19.25
C ASP A 141 -9.93 6.37 -19.92
N GLY A 142 -8.73 6.01 -19.42
CA GLY A 142 -7.92 4.91 -19.92
C GLY A 142 -7.00 5.27 -21.08
N ARG A 143 -6.96 6.53 -21.52
CA ARG A 143 -5.99 6.99 -22.52
C ARG A 143 -4.60 7.20 -21.89
N ARG A 144 -3.57 7.15 -22.71
CA ARG A 144 -2.22 7.54 -22.29
C ARG A 144 -2.21 9.00 -21.87
N MET A 145 -1.56 9.30 -20.75
CA MET A 145 -1.32 10.67 -20.31
C MET A 145 -0.37 11.37 -21.28
N SER A 146 -0.75 12.56 -21.73
CA SER A 146 0.03 13.38 -22.64
C SER A 146 -0.26 14.86 -22.41
N LYS A 147 0.79 15.67 -22.31
CA LYS A 147 0.66 17.14 -22.22
C LYS A 147 -0.04 17.72 -23.44
N SER A 148 0.28 17.24 -24.62
CA SER A 148 -0.31 17.72 -25.90
C SER A 148 -1.80 17.40 -26.06
N LEU A 149 -2.28 16.34 -25.41
CA LEU A 149 -3.69 15.93 -25.42
C LEU A 149 -4.49 16.46 -24.23
N GLY A 150 -3.85 17.19 -23.30
CA GLY A 150 -4.49 17.66 -22.08
C GLY A 150 -4.98 16.55 -21.15
N THR A 151 -4.45 15.33 -21.28
CA THR A 151 -4.81 14.16 -20.45
C THR A 151 -3.82 13.92 -19.32
N GLY A 152 -2.75 14.71 -19.25
CA GLY A 152 -1.76 14.63 -18.17
C GLY A 152 -2.33 15.19 -16.86
N ILE A 153 -1.99 14.54 -15.76
CA ILE A 153 -2.22 15.04 -14.40
C ILE A 153 -0.89 15.57 -13.92
N ASP A 154 -0.86 16.82 -13.45
CA ASP A 154 0.35 17.40 -12.90
C ASP A 154 0.50 16.95 -11.44
N PRO A 155 1.59 16.24 -11.08
CA PRO A 155 1.81 15.83 -9.70
C PRO A 155 1.90 17.00 -8.71
N LEU A 156 2.31 18.20 -9.15
CA LEU A 156 2.40 19.37 -8.30
C LEU A 156 1.02 19.90 -7.90
N ASP A 157 0.05 19.88 -8.82
CA ASP A 157 -1.34 20.26 -8.53
C ASP A 157 -1.96 19.28 -7.51
N GLU A 158 -1.68 17.97 -7.66
CA GLU A 158 -2.13 16.95 -6.72
C GLU A 158 -1.48 17.09 -5.34
N ILE A 159 -0.19 17.44 -5.30
CA ILE A 159 0.54 17.69 -4.05
C ILE A 159 -0.01 18.94 -3.34
N GLU A 160 -0.32 20.00 -4.08
CA GLU A 160 -0.93 21.21 -3.52
C GLU A 160 -2.31 20.93 -2.94
N ALA A 161 -3.12 20.10 -3.62
CA ALA A 161 -4.48 19.78 -3.21
C ALA A 161 -4.56 18.76 -2.05
N HIS A 162 -3.66 17.80 -1.99
CA HIS A 162 -3.79 16.62 -1.11
C HIS A 162 -2.58 16.39 -0.20
N GLY A 163 -1.45 17.01 -0.47
CA GLY A 163 -0.17 16.77 0.21
C GLY A 163 0.68 15.68 -0.44
N ALA A 164 2.00 15.80 -0.30
CA ALA A 164 2.96 14.90 -0.94
C ALA A 164 2.81 13.44 -0.49
N ASP A 165 2.58 13.18 0.79
CA ASP A 165 2.38 11.83 1.33
C ASP A 165 1.13 11.17 0.78
N ALA A 166 0.06 11.94 0.58
CA ALA A 166 -1.18 11.43 -0.01
C ALA A 166 -0.97 10.97 -1.47
N VAL A 167 -0.24 11.77 -2.25
CA VAL A 167 0.10 11.43 -3.64
C VAL A 167 1.00 10.20 -3.70
N ARG A 168 2.06 10.14 -2.87
CA ARG A 168 2.97 8.99 -2.78
C ARG A 168 2.23 7.71 -2.42
N PHE A 169 1.42 7.74 -1.35
CA PHE A 169 0.61 6.59 -0.93
C PHE A 169 -0.39 6.18 -2.00
N GLY A 170 -1.10 7.13 -2.59
CA GLY A 170 -2.08 6.88 -3.64
C GLY A 170 -1.46 6.19 -4.86
N LEU A 171 -0.28 6.63 -5.31
CA LEU A 171 0.47 6.02 -6.41
C LEU A 171 0.92 4.60 -6.08
N LEU A 172 1.47 4.38 -4.88
CA LEU A 172 1.85 3.04 -4.41
C LEU A 172 0.64 2.11 -4.31
N ALA A 173 -0.49 2.58 -3.75
CA ALA A 173 -1.72 1.80 -3.62
C ALA A 173 -2.38 1.47 -4.98
N MET A 174 -2.06 2.23 -6.04
CA MET A 174 -2.46 1.95 -7.42
C MET A 174 -1.49 1.02 -8.15
N ALA A 175 -0.27 0.81 -7.63
CA ALA A 175 0.75 0.02 -8.30
C ALA A 175 0.23 -1.39 -8.64
N SER A 176 0.51 -1.83 -9.85
CA SER A 176 0.04 -3.09 -10.42
C SER A 176 1.09 -3.64 -11.38
N THR A 177 0.95 -4.89 -11.77
CA THR A 177 1.74 -5.50 -12.85
C THR A 177 1.20 -5.15 -14.24
N GLN A 178 0.05 -4.50 -14.31
CA GLN A 178 -0.60 -4.02 -15.53
C GLN A 178 -0.87 -2.52 -15.44
N ASP A 179 -1.14 -1.89 -16.59
CA ASP A 179 -1.51 -0.49 -16.63
C ASP A 179 -2.77 -0.22 -15.81
N VAL A 180 -2.75 0.85 -15.06
CA VAL A 180 -3.86 1.25 -14.19
C VAL A 180 -4.33 2.66 -14.54
N ARG A 181 -5.61 2.90 -14.36
CA ARG A 181 -6.18 4.25 -14.47
C ARG A 181 -5.88 5.03 -13.21
N TYR A 182 -5.54 6.28 -13.37
CA TYR A 182 -5.40 7.18 -12.24
C TYR A 182 -6.70 7.24 -11.43
N SER A 183 -6.56 7.21 -10.11
CA SER A 183 -7.68 7.23 -9.17
C SER A 183 -7.47 8.28 -8.10
N GLU A 184 -8.14 9.41 -8.21
CA GLU A 184 -8.19 10.45 -7.19
C GLU A 184 -8.64 9.90 -5.83
N LYS A 185 -9.55 8.89 -5.85
CA LYS A 185 -9.98 8.20 -4.62
C LYS A 185 -8.82 7.56 -3.86
N ARG A 186 -7.80 7.05 -4.56
CA ARG A 186 -6.61 6.47 -3.93
C ARG A 186 -5.72 7.55 -3.32
N VAL A 187 -5.59 8.70 -3.96
CA VAL A 187 -4.86 9.85 -3.40
C VAL A 187 -5.58 10.38 -2.17
N LYS A 188 -6.90 10.53 -2.24
CA LYS A 188 -7.72 10.92 -1.08
C LYS A 188 -7.61 9.93 0.07
N GLN A 189 -7.57 8.62 -0.21
CA GLN A 189 -7.33 7.59 0.81
C GLN A 189 -6.00 7.83 1.55
N GLY A 190 -4.96 8.25 0.83
CA GLY A 190 -3.67 8.64 1.42
C GLY A 190 -3.77 9.89 2.29
N ALA A 191 -4.53 10.91 1.85
CA ALA A 191 -4.77 12.12 2.64
C ALA A 191 -5.54 11.82 3.94
N ASP A 192 -6.59 10.99 3.84
CA ASP A 192 -7.38 10.57 5.00
C ASP A 192 -6.52 9.76 5.98
N LEU A 193 -5.61 8.90 5.47
CA LEU A 193 -4.66 8.13 6.28
C LEU A 193 -3.66 9.04 7.02
N ALA A 194 -3.09 10.04 6.33
CA ALA A 194 -2.19 11.01 6.94
C ALA A 194 -2.88 11.78 8.07
N ASN A 195 -4.10 12.23 7.84
CA ASN A 195 -4.90 12.92 8.84
C ASN A 195 -5.28 12.02 10.03
N LYS A 196 -5.64 10.76 9.77
CA LYS A 196 -5.94 9.76 10.81
C LYS A 196 -4.70 9.48 11.66
N LEU A 197 -3.54 9.27 11.03
CA LEU A 197 -2.26 9.07 11.70
C LEU A 197 -1.90 10.27 12.59
N TRP A 198 -2.00 11.50 12.05
CA TRP A 198 -1.73 12.71 12.81
C TRP A 198 -2.59 12.83 14.07
N ASN A 199 -3.89 12.62 13.94
CA ASN A 199 -4.81 12.72 15.06
C ASN A 199 -4.59 11.60 16.10
N ALA A 200 -4.33 10.37 15.66
CA ALA A 200 -4.01 9.25 16.54
C ALA A 200 -2.69 9.50 17.30
N SER A 201 -1.67 9.96 16.59
CA SER A 201 -0.37 10.30 17.19
C SER A 201 -0.49 11.41 18.22
N ARG A 202 -1.22 12.49 17.87
CA ARG A 202 -1.51 13.58 18.81
C ARG A 202 -2.23 13.08 20.05
N PHE A 203 -3.22 12.19 19.88
CA PHE A 203 -3.92 11.58 21.01
C PHE A 203 -2.95 10.79 21.91
N VAL A 204 -2.10 9.95 21.34
CA VAL A 204 -1.10 9.18 22.10
C VAL A 204 -0.16 10.12 22.85
N ILE A 205 0.50 11.05 22.14
CA ILE A 205 1.50 11.96 22.72
C ILE A 205 0.93 12.79 23.88
N LEU A 206 -0.31 13.27 23.78
CA LEU A 206 -0.96 14.06 24.83
C LEU A 206 -1.39 13.23 26.05
N ASN A 207 -1.42 11.91 25.96
CA ASN A 207 -1.86 11.00 27.05
C ASN A 207 -0.72 10.12 27.60
N VAL A 208 0.50 10.34 27.16
CA VAL A 208 1.69 9.64 27.66
C VAL A 208 2.43 10.55 28.62
N ASP A 209 2.64 10.10 29.87
CA ASP A 209 3.17 10.95 30.93
C ASP A 209 4.71 10.94 31.04
N GLU A 210 5.38 9.83 30.64
CA GLU A 210 6.83 9.63 30.77
C GLU A 210 7.43 8.97 29.53
N VAL A 211 8.76 9.00 29.43
CA VAL A 211 9.52 8.28 28.39
C VAL A 211 9.78 6.84 28.89
N PRO A 212 9.02 5.86 28.40
CA PRO A 212 9.21 4.47 28.83
C PRO A 212 10.36 3.82 28.09
N ALA A 213 11.06 2.91 28.77
CA ALA A 213 12.21 2.22 28.18
C ALA A 213 11.80 1.11 27.19
N GLU A 214 10.80 0.28 27.53
CA GLU A 214 10.38 -0.90 26.77
C GLU A 214 8.86 -1.13 26.91
N PRO A 215 8.18 -1.70 25.91
CA PRO A 215 6.76 -2.02 26.00
C PRO A 215 6.52 -3.07 27.10
N ARG A 216 5.47 -2.86 27.89
CA ARG A 216 5.05 -3.75 28.99
C ARG A 216 3.58 -4.12 28.80
N PRO A 217 3.29 -5.17 28.03
CA PRO A 217 1.91 -5.60 27.80
C PRO A 217 1.32 -6.19 29.09
N GLU A 218 0.31 -5.53 29.67
CA GLU A 218 -0.38 -5.98 30.88
C GLU A 218 -1.69 -6.71 30.58
N THR A 219 -2.34 -6.34 29.49
CA THR A 219 -3.66 -6.84 29.12
C THR A 219 -3.64 -7.61 27.80
N VAL A 220 -4.74 -8.28 27.49
CA VAL A 220 -4.86 -9.06 26.26
C VAL A 220 -4.80 -8.18 25.01
N GLU A 221 -5.37 -6.97 25.05
CA GLU A 221 -5.31 -6.02 23.95
C GLU A 221 -3.89 -5.48 23.72
N ASP A 222 -3.08 -5.32 24.77
CA ASP A 222 -1.67 -4.92 24.63
C ASP A 222 -0.86 -6.04 23.94
N ARG A 223 -1.04 -7.30 24.37
CA ARG A 223 -0.40 -8.45 23.73
C ARG A 223 -0.85 -8.63 22.29
N TRP A 224 -2.14 -8.42 22.04
CA TRP A 224 -2.72 -8.49 20.71
C TRP A 224 -2.07 -7.50 19.75
N ILE A 225 -2.03 -6.21 20.10
CA ILE A 225 -1.52 -5.20 19.16
C ILE A 225 -0.02 -5.39 18.90
N LEU A 226 0.76 -5.76 19.91
CA LEU A 226 2.17 -6.08 19.73
C LEU A 226 2.36 -7.28 18.79
N SER A 227 1.59 -8.35 18.98
CA SER A 227 1.59 -9.52 18.12
C SER A 227 1.25 -9.16 16.67
N ARG A 228 0.21 -8.35 16.48
CA ARG A 228 -0.21 -7.88 15.13
C ARG A 228 0.86 -7.05 14.45
N LEU A 229 1.54 -6.16 15.16
CA LEU A 229 2.64 -5.36 14.63
C LEU A 229 3.86 -6.21 14.26
N GLU A 230 4.17 -7.25 15.02
CA GLU A 230 5.26 -8.17 14.65
C GLU A 230 4.92 -8.96 13.37
N ARG A 231 3.67 -9.42 13.20
CA ARG A 231 3.22 -10.03 11.93
C ARG A 231 3.23 -9.05 10.77
N ALA A 232 2.77 -7.82 11.00
CA ALA A 232 2.80 -6.77 9.98
C ALA A 232 4.24 -6.43 9.58
N THR A 233 5.17 -6.41 10.53
CA THR A 233 6.60 -6.16 10.26
C THR A 233 7.17 -7.21 9.31
N ASP A 234 6.91 -8.50 9.58
CA ASP A 234 7.37 -9.59 8.73
C ASP A 234 6.73 -9.56 7.33
N GLU A 235 5.41 -9.44 7.28
CA GLU A 235 4.67 -9.39 6.02
C GLU A 235 5.10 -8.20 5.15
N VAL A 236 5.15 -7.00 5.72
CA VAL A 236 5.52 -5.78 4.98
C VAL A 236 6.97 -5.84 4.52
N THR A 237 7.88 -6.35 5.34
CA THR A 237 9.29 -6.57 4.95
C THR A 237 9.37 -7.48 3.74
N GLY A 238 8.75 -8.66 3.79
CA GLY A 238 8.74 -9.61 2.66
C GLY A 238 8.07 -9.06 1.41
N LEU A 239 7.02 -8.22 1.56
CA LEU A 239 6.36 -7.55 0.43
C LEU A 239 7.26 -6.49 -0.21
N ILE A 240 8.00 -5.71 0.58
CA ILE A 240 8.96 -4.71 0.07
C ILE A 240 10.13 -5.42 -0.62
N GLU A 241 10.72 -6.43 -0.01
CA GLU A 241 11.83 -7.21 -0.58
C GLU A 241 11.45 -7.92 -1.87
N SER A 242 10.18 -8.31 -2.01
CA SER A 242 9.64 -8.89 -3.26
C SER A 242 9.05 -7.88 -4.24
N PHE A 243 9.26 -6.57 -4.01
CA PHE A 243 8.77 -5.46 -4.83
C PHE A 243 7.23 -5.38 -4.98
N GLN A 244 6.49 -5.90 -4.00
CA GLN A 244 5.02 -5.85 -3.96
C GLN A 244 4.51 -4.61 -3.21
N PHE A 245 4.93 -3.43 -3.61
CA PHE A 245 4.71 -2.16 -2.90
C PHE A 245 3.24 -1.81 -2.67
N SER A 246 2.35 -2.15 -3.61
CA SER A 246 0.91 -1.90 -3.44
C SER A 246 0.33 -2.71 -2.27
N ARG A 247 0.70 -3.98 -2.19
CA ARG A 247 0.26 -4.82 -1.07
C ARG A 247 0.82 -4.32 0.24
N ALA A 248 2.12 -3.98 0.28
CA ALA A 248 2.74 -3.42 1.47
C ALA A 248 2.02 -2.14 1.95
N ALA A 249 1.70 -1.21 1.04
CA ALA A 249 0.96 0.01 1.36
C ALA A 249 -0.44 -0.28 1.91
N LEU A 250 -1.17 -1.22 1.32
CA LEU A 250 -2.52 -1.59 1.76
C LEU A 250 -2.52 -2.38 3.08
N THR A 251 -1.55 -3.28 3.29
CA THR A 251 -1.36 -3.95 4.59
C THR A 251 -1.11 -2.93 5.71
N LEU A 252 -0.23 -1.94 5.47
CA LEU A 252 0.01 -0.87 6.47
C LEU A 252 -1.23 0.01 6.70
N TYR A 253 -2.00 0.28 5.65
CA TYR A 253 -3.28 0.99 5.79
C TYR A 253 -4.23 0.23 6.71
N ASP A 254 -4.41 -1.07 6.49
CA ASP A 254 -5.33 -1.91 7.25
C ASP A 254 -4.89 -2.03 8.72
N VAL A 255 -3.59 -2.21 8.97
CA VAL A 255 -3.03 -2.25 10.33
C VAL A 255 -3.20 -0.92 11.05
N LEU A 256 -2.80 0.19 10.43
CA LEU A 256 -2.90 1.50 11.08
C LEU A 256 -4.35 1.93 11.29
N TRP A 257 -5.17 1.88 10.24
CA TRP A 257 -6.54 2.35 10.33
C TRP A 257 -7.42 1.40 11.13
N GLY A 258 -7.44 0.13 10.73
CA GLY A 258 -8.31 -0.89 11.30
C GLY A 258 -7.90 -1.36 12.67
N GLU A 259 -6.61 -1.72 12.86
CA GLU A 259 -6.20 -2.35 14.11
C GLU A 259 -5.77 -1.33 15.17
N VAL A 260 -4.89 -0.39 14.81
CA VAL A 260 -4.36 0.59 15.77
C VAL A 260 -5.41 1.64 16.12
N CYS A 261 -5.97 2.33 15.11
CA CYS A 261 -6.85 3.48 15.35
C CYS A 261 -8.27 3.10 15.73
N ASP A 262 -8.87 2.15 15.03
CA ASP A 262 -10.29 1.83 15.25
C ASP A 262 -10.51 0.88 16.43
N TRP A 263 -9.48 0.08 16.78
CA TRP A 263 -9.59 -0.88 17.89
C TRP A 263 -8.66 -0.60 19.04
N TYR A 264 -7.34 -0.67 18.86
CA TYR A 264 -6.42 -0.61 20.01
C TYR A 264 -6.59 0.69 20.82
N ILE A 265 -6.58 1.83 20.15
CA ILE A 265 -6.77 3.13 20.84
C ILE A 265 -8.11 3.18 21.58
N GLU A 266 -9.18 2.63 21.03
CA GLU A 266 -10.49 2.61 21.70
C GLU A 266 -10.52 1.64 22.90
N LEU A 267 -9.83 0.50 22.78
CA LEU A 267 -9.74 -0.49 23.86
C LEU A 267 -8.97 0.06 25.08
N VAL A 268 -7.93 0.83 24.87
CA VAL A 268 -7.10 1.35 25.97
C VAL A 268 -7.63 2.65 26.60
N LYS A 269 -8.61 3.34 26.01
CA LYS A 269 -9.18 4.59 26.56
C LYS A 269 -9.63 4.49 28.02
N PRO A 270 -10.31 3.44 28.49
CA PRO A 270 -10.68 3.33 29.91
C PRO A 270 -9.49 3.41 30.84
N ARG A 271 -8.38 2.74 30.49
CA ARG A 271 -7.12 2.74 31.26
C ARG A 271 -6.43 4.11 31.20
N LEU A 272 -6.48 4.80 30.06
CA LEU A 272 -5.93 6.15 29.92
C LEU A 272 -6.67 7.19 30.75
N TYR A 273 -7.98 7.03 30.93
CA TYR A 273 -8.80 7.98 31.68
C TYR A 273 -8.90 7.63 33.18
N ASP A 274 -8.35 6.51 33.62
CA ASP A 274 -8.23 6.19 35.03
C ASP A 274 -7.08 6.96 35.67
N THR A 275 -7.41 8.06 36.32
CA THR A 275 -6.43 8.95 37.00
C THR A 275 -5.80 8.36 38.23
N GLY A 276 -6.32 7.24 38.75
CA GLY A 276 -5.82 6.55 39.94
C GLY A 276 -4.84 5.40 39.65
N ALA A 277 -4.74 4.99 38.37
CA ALA A 277 -3.88 3.87 37.97
C ALA A 277 -2.49 4.34 37.54
N ASP A 278 -1.50 3.45 37.75
CA ASP A 278 -0.17 3.59 37.14
C ASP A 278 -0.29 3.33 35.63
N ARG A 279 0.01 4.35 34.83
CA ARG A 279 -0.08 4.29 33.34
C ARG A 279 1.27 4.08 32.69
N SER A 280 2.33 3.82 33.44
CA SER A 280 3.69 3.73 32.89
C SER A 280 3.82 2.60 31.88
N ALA A 281 3.26 1.44 32.15
CA ALA A 281 3.27 0.28 31.25
C ALA A 281 2.45 0.51 29.99
N LEU A 282 1.26 1.11 30.12
CA LEU A 282 0.41 1.47 28.97
C LEU A 282 1.07 2.54 28.10
N SER A 283 1.70 3.55 28.71
CA SER A 283 2.45 4.61 28.03
C SER A 283 3.60 4.03 27.21
N ALA A 284 4.35 3.09 27.80
CA ALA A 284 5.44 2.37 27.11
C ALA A 284 4.92 1.61 25.88
N THR A 285 3.81 0.91 26.02
CA THR A 285 3.23 0.11 24.95
C THR A 285 2.67 1.01 23.84
N LEU A 286 1.96 2.08 24.19
CA LEU A 286 1.41 3.04 23.20
C LEU A 286 2.50 3.74 22.39
N LEU A 287 3.59 4.18 23.04
CA LEU A 287 4.71 4.79 22.34
C LEU A 287 5.40 3.79 21.41
N HIS A 288 5.63 2.56 21.89
CA HIS A 288 6.21 1.51 21.05
C HIS A 288 5.34 1.21 19.82
N VAL A 289 4.02 1.11 19.98
CA VAL A 289 3.06 0.94 18.87
C VAL A 289 3.19 2.07 17.88
N LEU A 290 3.21 3.32 18.35
CA LEU A 290 3.33 4.49 17.50
C LEU A 290 4.67 4.52 16.75
N GLU A 291 5.78 4.29 17.45
CA GLU A 291 7.12 4.21 16.86
C GLU A 291 7.21 3.16 15.75
N ARG A 292 6.66 1.96 16.01
CA ARG A 292 6.65 0.87 15.04
C ARG A 292 5.85 1.24 13.79
N VAL A 293 4.65 1.81 13.95
CA VAL A 293 3.81 2.26 12.85
C VAL A 293 4.50 3.35 12.02
N LEU A 294 5.10 4.35 12.68
CA LEU A 294 5.81 5.43 12.00
C LEU A 294 6.98 4.89 11.17
N THR A 295 7.77 3.98 11.75
CA THR A 295 8.94 3.40 11.08
C THR A 295 8.53 2.57 9.86
N LEU A 296 7.50 1.72 9.99
CA LEU A 296 7.01 0.91 8.88
C LEU A 296 6.40 1.75 7.74
N LEU A 297 5.71 2.83 8.09
CA LEU A 297 5.03 3.68 7.09
C LEU A 297 5.97 4.71 6.43
N HIS A 298 7.09 5.05 7.09
CA HIS A 298 8.00 6.12 6.66
C HIS A 298 8.46 6.03 5.20
N PRO A 299 8.85 4.88 4.63
CA PRO A 299 9.24 4.82 3.23
C PRO A 299 8.14 5.25 2.24
N MET A 300 6.88 5.14 2.65
CA MET A 300 5.72 5.47 1.82
C MET A 300 5.22 6.89 2.05
N MET A 301 5.22 7.34 3.31
CA MET A 301 4.71 8.64 3.75
C MET A 301 5.74 9.38 4.62
N PRO A 302 6.90 9.78 4.05
CA PRO A 302 8.04 10.27 4.83
C PRO A 302 7.80 11.59 5.56
N PHE A 303 6.97 12.49 5.01
CA PHE A 303 6.85 13.83 5.58
C PHE A 303 6.04 13.84 6.87
N VAL A 304 4.84 13.26 6.87
CA VAL A 304 3.98 13.21 8.06
C VAL A 304 4.59 12.35 9.16
N THR A 305 5.26 11.25 8.79
CA THR A 305 5.88 10.35 9.77
C THR A 305 7.11 10.98 10.41
N GLU A 306 7.96 11.67 9.65
CA GLU A 306 9.11 12.41 10.19
C GLU A 306 8.66 13.54 11.12
N GLU A 307 7.64 14.31 10.71
CA GLU A 307 7.10 15.38 11.52
C GLU A 307 6.57 14.85 12.86
N ILE A 308 5.75 13.80 12.85
CA ILE A 308 5.24 13.17 14.07
C ILE A 308 6.38 12.65 14.94
N TRP A 309 7.39 12.03 14.33
CA TRP A 309 8.55 11.49 15.02
C TRP A 309 9.29 12.56 15.84
N SER A 310 9.36 13.78 15.33
CA SER A 310 9.98 14.91 16.01
C SER A 310 9.28 15.32 17.31
N PHE A 311 8.00 14.99 17.46
CA PHE A 311 7.21 15.26 18.67
C PHE A 311 7.25 14.12 19.72
N LEU A 312 7.81 12.98 19.36
CA LEU A 312 7.91 11.87 20.32
C LEU A 312 8.88 12.23 21.44
N PRO A 313 8.60 11.79 22.69
CA PRO A 313 9.45 12.10 23.82
C PRO A 313 10.83 11.43 23.70
N GLY A 314 11.86 12.09 24.27
CA GLY A 314 13.25 11.64 24.26
C GLY A 314 14.10 12.30 23.18
N GLU A 315 15.43 12.17 23.28
CA GLU A 315 16.36 12.62 22.24
C GLU A 315 16.37 11.60 21.10
N ARG A 316 15.96 12.04 19.91
CA ARG A 316 15.83 11.21 18.72
C ARG A 316 16.54 11.85 17.53
N GLY A 317 17.22 11.04 16.74
CA GLY A 317 17.67 11.45 15.42
C GLY A 317 16.50 11.48 14.42
N LEU A 318 16.83 11.64 13.15
CA LEU A 318 15.84 11.57 12.08
C LEU A 318 15.26 10.15 11.96
N LEU A 319 13.97 10.03 11.74
CA LEU A 319 13.34 8.76 11.43
C LEU A 319 13.92 8.14 10.15
N ALA A 320 14.20 8.98 9.15
CA ALA A 320 14.87 8.58 7.91
C ALA A 320 16.24 7.89 8.12
N ALA A 321 16.91 8.15 9.25
CA ALA A 321 18.19 7.52 9.60
C ALA A 321 18.05 6.35 10.58
N SER A 322 16.82 6.02 10.99
CA SER A 322 16.56 4.89 11.90
C SER A 322 16.68 3.55 11.16
N SER A 323 16.95 2.48 11.92
CA SER A 323 17.00 1.13 11.36
C SER A 323 15.60 0.61 11.07
N TRP A 324 15.48 -0.15 9.97
CA TRP A 324 14.25 -0.89 9.67
C TRP A 324 13.95 -1.90 10.79
N PRO A 325 12.71 -1.99 11.27
CA PRO A 325 12.37 -2.84 12.39
C PRO A 325 12.50 -4.32 12.04
N GLN A 326 13.05 -5.10 12.96
CA GLN A 326 13.11 -6.54 12.84
C GLN A 326 11.93 -7.17 13.60
N GLN A 327 11.36 -8.24 13.03
CA GLN A 327 10.34 -9.03 13.69
C GLN A 327 10.91 -9.68 14.97
N ARG A 328 10.11 -9.70 16.03
CA ARG A 328 10.38 -10.42 17.27
C ARG A 328 9.37 -11.57 17.42
N PRO A 329 9.73 -12.80 17.01
CA PRO A 329 8.80 -13.93 17.01
C PRO A 329 8.27 -14.30 18.41
N ASP A 330 9.03 -13.99 19.46
CA ASP A 330 8.68 -14.21 20.87
C ASP A 330 7.55 -13.30 21.36
N ALA A 331 7.29 -12.17 20.67
CA ALA A 331 6.17 -11.28 20.95
C ALA A 331 4.88 -11.66 20.23
N ILE A 332 4.88 -12.72 19.40
CA ILE A 332 3.68 -13.21 18.72
C ILE A 332 2.83 -14.02 19.71
N ASP A 333 1.61 -13.57 19.98
CA ASP A 333 0.64 -14.20 20.89
C ASP A 333 -0.65 -14.62 20.15
N PRO A 334 -0.72 -15.86 19.62
CA PRO A 334 -1.92 -16.34 18.91
C PRO A 334 -3.16 -16.45 19.79
N HIS A 335 -2.99 -16.53 21.13
CA HIS A 335 -4.13 -16.52 22.04
C HIS A 335 -4.75 -15.12 22.12
N ALA A 336 -3.94 -14.09 22.31
CA ALA A 336 -4.41 -12.71 22.32
C ALA A 336 -5.04 -12.31 20.97
N GLU A 337 -4.45 -12.77 19.85
CA GLU A 337 -5.02 -12.52 18.51
C GLU A 337 -6.43 -13.11 18.37
N ARG A 338 -6.66 -14.31 18.87
CA ARG A 338 -7.98 -14.96 18.82
C ARG A 338 -8.97 -14.25 19.74
N VAL A 339 -8.59 -14.00 20.99
CA VAL A 339 -9.49 -13.39 22.00
C VAL A 339 -9.96 -11.99 21.56
N VAL A 340 -9.05 -11.17 21.05
CA VAL A 340 -9.41 -9.83 20.55
C VAL A 340 -10.12 -9.91 19.19
N GLY A 341 -9.76 -10.89 18.36
CA GLY A 341 -10.49 -11.18 17.12
C GLY A 341 -11.96 -11.50 17.37
N ASP A 342 -12.24 -12.39 18.32
CA ASP A 342 -13.60 -12.76 18.75
C ASP A 342 -14.35 -11.55 19.34
N LEU A 343 -13.67 -10.70 20.10
CA LEU A 343 -14.25 -9.44 20.60
C LEU A 343 -14.65 -8.50 19.45
N ILE A 344 -13.77 -8.31 18.47
CA ILE A 344 -14.02 -7.45 17.30
C ILE A 344 -15.25 -7.92 16.52
N GLU A 345 -15.34 -9.23 16.29
CA GLU A 345 -16.49 -9.84 15.63
C GLU A 345 -17.78 -9.67 16.44
N ALA A 346 -17.71 -9.92 17.75
CA ALA A 346 -18.84 -9.74 18.65
C ALA A 346 -19.34 -8.29 18.68
N VAL A 347 -18.45 -7.32 18.84
CA VAL A 347 -18.80 -5.89 18.81
C VAL A 347 -19.44 -5.52 17.47
N THR A 348 -18.89 -6.02 16.37
CA THR A 348 -19.40 -5.76 15.01
C THR A 348 -20.79 -6.34 14.83
N SER A 349 -21.02 -7.57 15.28
CA SER A 349 -22.33 -8.24 15.23
C SER A 349 -23.39 -7.51 16.04
N VAL A 350 -23.05 -7.11 17.27
CA VAL A 350 -23.99 -6.35 18.10
C VAL A 350 -24.27 -4.96 17.54
N ARG A 351 -23.27 -4.26 16.99
CA ARG A 351 -23.47 -2.95 16.33
C ARG A 351 -24.38 -3.08 15.11
N ARG A 352 -24.16 -4.13 14.28
CA ARG A 352 -25.02 -4.43 13.13
C ARG A 352 -26.48 -4.64 13.58
N TRP A 353 -26.71 -5.49 14.59
CA TRP A 353 -28.03 -5.70 15.15
C TRP A 353 -28.67 -4.38 15.63
N ARG A 354 -27.91 -3.54 16.37
CA ARG A 354 -28.41 -2.23 16.82
C ARG A 354 -28.89 -1.33 15.68
N ASP A 355 -28.11 -1.29 14.59
CA ASP A 355 -28.46 -0.52 13.40
C ASP A 355 -29.72 -1.08 12.71
N GLU A 356 -29.85 -2.39 12.64
CA GLU A 356 -30.99 -3.08 12.04
C GLU A 356 -32.28 -2.80 12.82
N VAL A 357 -32.25 -2.84 14.14
CA VAL A 357 -33.43 -2.58 14.98
C VAL A 357 -33.59 -1.10 15.36
N GLY A 358 -32.67 -0.23 14.94
CA GLY A 358 -32.77 1.22 15.11
C GLY A 358 -32.48 1.72 16.52
N VAL A 359 -31.71 1.01 17.33
CA VAL A 359 -31.31 1.49 18.66
C VAL A 359 -30.42 2.73 18.52
N PRO A 360 -30.77 3.86 19.15
CA PRO A 360 -29.97 5.06 19.09
C PRO A 360 -28.54 4.81 19.58
N ALA A 361 -27.53 5.43 18.93
CA ALA A 361 -26.11 5.18 19.20
C ALA A 361 -25.70 5.46 20.67
N GLY A 362 -26.35 6.40 21.33
CA GLY A 362 -26.09 6.75 22.75
C GLY A 362 -26.72 5.83 23.78
N THR A 363 -27.70 5.01 23.38
CA THR A 363 -28.50 4.18 24.31
C THR A 363 -27.72 2.92 24.71
N ARG A 364 -27.67 2.62 26.00
CA ARG A 364 -27.20 1.32 26.51
C ARG A 364 -28.34 0.33 26.53
N VAL A 365 -28.09 -0.91 26.12
CA VAL A 365 -29.06 -1.98 26.07
C VAL A 365 -28.67 -3.04 27.10
N ARG A 366 -29.63 -3.47 27.92
CA ARG A 366 -29.38 -4.51 28.91
C ARG A 366 -29.24 -5.87 28.25
N ALA A 367 -28.10 -6.54 28.54
CA ALA A 367 -27.76 -7.78 27.88
C ALA A 367 -26.95 -8.71 28.79
N ARG A 368 -26.88 -9.98 28.39
CA ARG A 368 -26.00 -10.98 29.00
C ARG A 368 -25.12 -11.62 27.90
N VAL A 369 -23.84 -11.80 28.19
CA VAL A 369 -22.96 -12.58 27.34
C VAL A 369 -23.12 -14.06 27.69
N ALA A 370 -23.80 -14.80 26.82
CA ALA A 370 -23.99 -16.25 26.91
C ALA A 370 -23.06 -16.96 25.91
N ALA A 371 -21.76 -16.67 26.05
CA ALA A 371 -20.71 -17.19 25.19
C ALA A 371 -19.44 -17.41 26.05
N ALA A 372 -18.63 -18.40 25.69
CA ALA A 372 -17.33 -18.66 26.31
C ALA A 372 -16.22 -17.82 25.66
N GLY A 373 -15.15 -17.53 26.42
CA GLY A 373 -13.96 -16.84 25.90
C GLY A 373 -13.97 -15.33 26.05
N TYR A 374 -14.91 -14.75 26.81
CA TYR A 374 -15.02 -13.30 27.02
C TYR A 374 -14.62 -12.87 28.44
N GLU A 375 -13.98 -13.73 29.23
CA GLU A 375 -13.60 -13.46 30.62
C GLU A 375 -12.71 -12.21 30.74
N GLU A 376 -11.79 -12.02 29.79
CA GLU A 376 -10.87 -10.86 29.73
C GLU A 376 -11.47 -9.66 28.98
N THR A 377 -12.53 -9.84 28.14
CA THR A 377 -12.98 -8.85 27.18
C THR A 377 -14.45 -8.42 27.33
N ALA A 378 -15.18 -9.00 28.28
CA ALA A 378 -16.60 -8.67 28.50
C ALA A 378 -16.83 -7.17 28.76
N SER A 379 -15.93 -6.51 29.51
CA SER A 379 -16.01 -5.07 29.78
C SER A 379 -15.83 -4.24 28.51
N HIS A 380 -14.92 -4.63 27.63
CA HIS A 380 -14.69 -3.99 26.33
C HIS A 380 -15.89 -4.20 25.41
N LEU A 381 -16.44 -5.42 25.36
CA LEU A 381 -17.68 -5.70 24.60
C LEU A 381 -18.82 -4.79 25.08
N ALA A 382 -19.03 -4.72 26.40
CA ALA A 382 -20.05 -3.85 26.98
C ALA A 382 -19.87 -2.37 26.61
N GLN A 383 -18.65 -1.88 26.72
CA GLN A 383 -18.33 -0.49 26.40
C GLN A 383 -18.54 -0.19 24.90
N LEU A 384 -17.89 -0.98 24.03
CA LEU A 384 -17.84 -0.71 22.59
C LEU A 384 -19.17 -1.00 21.86
N ALA A 385 -19.93 -1.98 22.36
CA ALA A 385 -21.26 -2.31 21.85
C ALA A 385 -22.40 -1.58 22.60
N ARG A 386 -22.06 -0.72 23.59
CA ARG A 386 -23.05 0.01 24.38
C ARG A 386 -24.04 -0.93 25.08
N LEU A 387 -23.52 -1.94 25.77
CA LEU A 387 -24.32 -2.86 26.58
C LEU A 387 -24.22 -2.50 28.07
N GLU A 388 -25.28 -2.84 28.81
CA GLU A 388 -25.31 -2.91 30.25
C GLU A 388 -25.39 -4.38 30.63
N LEU A 389 -24.24 -4.94 31.08
CA LEU A 389 -24.17 -6.37 31.38
C LEU A 389 -24.90 -6.65 32.69
N ALA A 390 -25.81 -7.59 32.62
CA ALA A 390 -26.55 -8.06 33.79
C ALA A 390 -25.69 -9.05 34.58
N GLU A 391 -25.59 -8.84 35.93
CA GLU A 391 -24.97 -9.75 36.83
C GLU A 391 -25.94 -10.83 37.32
N GLY A 392 -25.60 -12.10 37.22
CA GLY A 392 -26.38 -13.25 37.72
C GLY A 392 -27.56 -13.67 36.85
N GLU A 393 -28.48 -14.47 37.42
CA GLU A 393 -29.73 -14.86 36.74
C GLU A 393 -30.68 -13.64 36.66
N VAL A 394 -30.99 -13.21 35.46
CA VAL A 394 -31.93 -12.10 35.23
C VAL A 394 -33.32 -12.66 35.05
N ASN A 395 -34.23 -12.25 35.93
CA ASN A 395 -35.67 -12.43 35.73
C ASN A 395 -36.12 -11.43 34.67
N GLY A 396 -36.16 -11.86 33.41
CA GLY A 396 -36.64 -11.08 32.27
C GLY A 396 -36.64 -11.95 31.01
N ASP A 397 -37.59 -11.71 30.16
CA ASP A 397 -37.68 -12.41 28.88
C ASP A 397 -36.54 -11.91 27.96
N VAL A 398 -35.83 -12.85 27.37
CA VAL A 398 -34.85 -12.57 26.31
C VAL A 398 -35.62 -12.17 25.07
N GLU A 399 -35.48 -10.94 24.64
CA GLU A 399 -36.14 -10.42 23.44
C GLU A 399 -35.48 -10.94 22.17
N THR A 400 -34.15 -10.95 22.18
CA THR A 400 -33.38 -11.47 21.04
C THR A 400 -32.00 -12.01 21.46
N SER A 401 -31.42 -12.83 20.61
CA SER A 401 -30.05 -13.34 20.76
C SER A 401 -29.23 -12.98 19.54
N VAL A 402 -28.16 -12.22 19.74
CA VAL A 402 -27.20 -11.87 18.68
C VAL A 402 -26.08 -12.88 18.71
N ALA A 403 -25.91 -13.63 17.63
CA ALA A 403 -24.85 -14.62 17.50
C ALA A 403 -23.47 -13.94 17.53
N ILE A 404 -22.55 -14.50 18.32
CA ILE A 404 -21.15 -14.08 18.41
C ILE A 404 -20.26 -15.32 18.50
N PRO A 405 -18.94 -15.22 18.29
CA PRO A 405 -18.04 -16.35 18.52
C PRO A 405 -18.24 -16.96 19.90
N GLY A 406 -18.30 -18.27 19.97
CA GLY A 406 -18.47 -19.01 21.23
C GLY A 406 -19.88 -19.00 21.84
N GLY A 407 -20.89 -18.36 21.20
CA GLY A 407 -22.27 -18.34 21.71
C GLY A 407 -23.10 -17.16 21.24
N ALA A 408 -23.74 -16.42 22.17
CA ALA A 408 -24.59 -15.29 21.83
C ALA A 408 -24.57 -14.18 22.90
N VAL A 409 -24.88 -12.96 22.48
CA VAL A 409 -25.33 -11.88 23.36
C VAL A 409 -26.84 -11.92 23.45
N GLN A 410 -27.37 -12.27 24.63
CA GLN A 410 -28.80 -12.24 24.93
C GLN A 410 -29.21 -10.83 25.33
N VAL A 411 -30.10 -10.23 24.56
CA VAL A 411 -30.61 -8.89 24.79
C VAL A 411 -31.99 -9.01 25.45
N TYR A 412 -32.16 -8.29 26.55
CA TYR A 412 -33.46 -8.27 27.26
C TYR A 412 -34.37 -7.18 26.73
N ALA A 413 -35.68 -7.38 26.89
CA ALA A 413 -36.70 -6.44 26.47
C ALA A 413 -36.39 -5.01 26.98
N THR A 414 -36.46 -4.05 26.12
CA THR A 414 -36.13 -2.64 26.42
C THR A 414 -37.05 -1.72 25.61
N GLU A 415 -37.48 -0.61 26.22
CA GLU A 415 -38.21 0.46 25.52
C GLU A 415 -37.35 1.15 24.42
N ALA A 416 -36.07 0.88 24.39
CA ALA A 416 -35.17 1.42 23.38
C ALA A 416 -35.31 0.73 22.00
N VAL A 417 -35.97 -0.42 21.93
CA VAL A 417 -36.27 -1.15 20.69
C VAL A 417 -37.75 -0.92 20.35
N ASP A 418 -38.01 -0.11 19.34
CA ASP A 418 -39.34 0.01 18.75
C ASP A 418 -39.53 -1.10 17.72
N ALA A 419 -40.24 -2.15 18.10
CA ALA A 419 -40.50 -3.30 17.25
C ALA A 419 -41.16 -2.92 15.90
N ALA A 420 -42.00 -1.89 15.88
CA ALA A 420 -42.66 -1.42 14.66
C ALA A 420 -41.68 -0.66 13.75
N GLU A 421 -40.73 0.10 14.33
CA GLU A 421 -39.68 0.76 13.58
C GLU A 421 -38.63 -0.25 13.07
N ALA A 422 -38.25 -1.22 13.88
CA ALA A 422 -37.34 -2.30 13.50
C ALA A 422 -37.90 -3.09 12.30
N GLU A 423 -39.18 -3.45 12.33
CA GLU A 423 -39.81 -4.17 11.21
C GLU A 423 -39.92 -3.29 9.96
N ARG A 424 -40.19 -2.00 10.09
CA ARG A 424 -40.16 -1.05 8.96
C ARG A 424 -38.77 -0.98 8.33
N ARG A 425 -37.71 -0.94 9.13
CA ARG A 425 -36.33 -0.92 8.64
C ARG A 425 -35.93 -2.24 7.95
N ARG A 426 -36.30 -3.39 8.55
CA ARG A 426 -36.10 -4.70 7.92
C ARG A 426 -36.81 -4.77 6.57
N GLN A 427 -38.10 -4.33 6.52
CA GLN A 427 -38.86 -4.34 5.26
C GLN A 427 -38.23 -3.41 4.23
N ALA A 428 -37.80 -2.20 4.60
CA ALA A 428 -37.12 -1.28 3.71
C ALA A 428 -35.80 -1.86 3.17
N LYS A 429 -35.03 -2.56 4.02
CA LYS A 429 -33.79 -3.25 3.62
C LYS A 429 -34.06 -4.41 2.67
N ARG A 430 -35.10 -5.22 2.93
CA ARG A 430 -35.55 -6.29 2.02
C ARG A 430 -35.95 -5.74 0.66
N ASP A 431 -36.70 -4.65 0.63
CA ASP A 431 -37.17 -4.01 -0.61
C ASP A 431 -35.95 -3.47 -1.40
N GLN A 432 -34.97 -2.86 -0.70
CA GLN A 432 -33.73 -2.39 -1.30
C GLN A 432 -32.94 -3.55 -1.92
N LEU A 433 -32.66 -4.63 -1.16
CA LEU A 433 -31.92 -5.79 -1.63
C LEU A 433 -32.63 -6.47 -2.80
N THR A 434 -33.95 -6.64 -2.71
CA THR A 434 -34.77 -7.17 -3.81
C THR A 434 -34.63 -6.32 -5.07
N GLY A 435 -34.61 -5.00 -4.92
CA GLY A 435 -34.37 -4.06 -6.03
C GLY A 435 -32.99 -4.18 -6.64
N GLU A 436 -31.94 -4.36 -5.81
CA GLU A 436 -30.57 -4.55 -6.29
C GLU A 436 -30.38 -5.92 -6.97
N ILE A 437 -30.96 -7.00 -6.40
CA ILE A 437 -30.98 -8.33 -7.02
C ILE A 437 -31.61 -8.26 -8.41
N LYS A 438 -32.79 -7.64 -8.52
CA LYS A 438 -33.48 -7.50 -9.81
C LYS A 438 -32.68 -6.70 -10.83
N ARG A 439 -31.95 -5.66 -10.39
CA ARG A 439 -31.03 -4.89 -11.27
C ARG A 439 -29.84 -5.72 -11.74
N ALA A 440 -29.20 -6.46 -10.85
CA ALA A 440 -28.09 -7.34 -11.18
C ALA A 440 -28.53 -8.49 -12.11
N GLU A 441 -29.66 -9.13 -11.83
CA GLU A 441 -30.25 -10.15 -12.71
C GLU A 441 -30.60 -9.60 -14.07
N GLY A 442 -31.18 -8.39 -14.15
CA GLY A 442 -31.50 -7.70 -15.40
C GLY A 442 -30.26 -7.41 -16.26
N LYS A 443 -29.14 -7.04 -15.63
CA LYS A 443 -27.86 -6.87 -16.34
C LYS A 443 -27.30 -8.20 -16.83
N LEU A 444 -27.31 -9.23 -15.97
CA LEU A 444 -26.76 -10.56 -16.31
C LEU A 444 -27.63 -11.33 -17.32
N SER A 445 -28.93 -11.05 -17.40
CA SER A 445 -29.82 -11.59 -18.43
C SER A 445 -29.70 -10.90 -19.79
N ASN A 446 -29.11 -9.70 -19.83
CA ASN A 446 -28.86 -8.99 -21.08
C ASN A 446 -27.68 -9.64 -21.84
N GLN A 447 -28.00 -10.44 -22.85
CA GLN A 447 -26.99 -11.13 -23.68
C GLN A 447 -25.98 -10.18 -24.33
N GLN A 448 -26.39 -8.95 -24.69
CA GLN A 448 -25.46 -7.96 -25.25
C GLN A 448 -24.47 -7.45 -24.21
N PHE A 449 -24.89 -7.28 -22.97
CA PHE A 449 -23.99 -6.92 -21.88
C PHE A 449 -22.99 -8.05 -21.60
N VAL A 450 -23.48 -9.28 -21.42
CA VAL A 450 -22.61 -10.44 -21.12
C VAL A 450 -21.62 -10.73 -22.25
N ALA A 451 -21.99 -10.51 -23.50
CA ALA A 451 -21.12 -10.75 -24.66
C ALA A 451 -20.10 -9.63 -24.92
N LYS A 452 -20.41 -8.38 -24.53
CA LYS A 452 -19.55 -7.21 -24.82
C LYS A 452 -18.74 -6.73 -23.60
N ALA A 453 -19.21 -6.97 -22.39
CA ALA A 453 -18.50 -6.54 -21.18
C ALA A 453 -17.26 -7.42 -20.94
N PRO A 454 -16.17 -6.85 -20.41
CA PRO A 454 -15.01 -7.62 -20.01
C PRO A 454 -15.37 -8.72 -19.00
N PRO A 455 -14.74 -9.91 -19.06
CA PRO A 455 -15.09 -11.05 -18.17
C PRO A 455 -15.08 -10.70 -16.67
N HIS A 456 -14.15 -9.87 -16.22
CA HIS A 456 -14.07 -9.43 -14.83
C HIS A 456 -15.25 -8.56 -14.38
N VAL A 457 -15.85 -7.78 -15.29
CA VAL A 457 -17.04 -6.96 -14.99
C VAL A 457 -18.28 -7.86 -14.86
N VAL A 458 -18.40 -8.87 -15.71
CA VAL A 458 -19.48 -9.86 -15.61
C VAL A 458 -19.37 -10.66 -14.33
N GLN A 459 -18.13 -11.08 -13.96
CA GLN A 459 -17.89 -11.82 -12.72
C GLN A 459 -18.20 -10.95 -11.49
N ALA A 460 -17.76 -9.69 -11.46
CA ALA A 460 -18.08 -8.77 -10.36
C ALA A 460 -19.61 -8.57 -10.17
N GLU A 461 -20.38 -8.55 -11.27
CA GLU A 461 -21.85 -8.44 -11.16
C GLU A 461 -22.49 -9.75 -10.66
N ARG A 462 -21.89 -10.94 -10.95
CA ARG A 462 -22.30 -12.22 -10.36
C ARG A 462 -22.00 -12.29 -8.87
N ASP A 463 -20.79 -11.93 -8.47
CA ASP A 463 -20.38 -11.91 -7.05
C ASP A 463 -21.27 -10.95 -6.24
N LYS A 464 -21.62 -9.81 -6.84
CA LYS A 464 -22.56 -8.85 -6.27
C LYS A 464 -23.95 -9.44 -6.10
N LEU A 465 -24.44 -10.19 -7.08
CA LEU A 465 -25.74 -10.87 -7.02
C LEU A 465 -25.76 -11.94 -5.92
N GLU A 466 -24.73 -12.77 -5.82
CA GLU A 466 -24.60 -13.78 -4.77
C GLU A 466 -24.59 -13.13 -3.38
N ARG A 467 -23.81 -12.07 -3.19
CA ARG A 467 -23.76 -11.34 -1.93
C ARG A 467 -25.12 -10.80 -1.53
N PHE A 468 -25.86 -10.16 -2.43
CA PHE A 468 -27.19 -9.61 -2.10
C PHE A 468 -28.23 -10.68 -1.83
N ARG A 469 -28.10 -11.85 -2.44
CA ARG A 469 -28.97 -12.99 -2.14
C ARG A 469 -28.69 -13.55 -0.75
N ALA A 470 -27.42 -13.69 -0.38
CA ALA A 470 -27.01 -14.11 0.95
C ALA A 470 -27.49 -13.12 2.02
N GLU A 471 -27.30 -11.80 1.81
CA GLU A 471 -27.81 -10.76 2.71
C GLU A 471 -29.34 -10.79 2.85
N LEU A 472 -30.07 -11.10 1.78
CA LEU A 472 -31.54 -11.20 1.82
C LEU A 472 -32.00 -12.47 2.56
N GLU A 473 -31.28 -13.58 2.44
CA GLU A 473 -31.53 -14.82 3.15
C GLU A 473 -31.30 -14.66 4.66
N GLU A 474 -30.20 -14.02 5.05
CA GLU A 474 -29.89 -13.67 6.46
C GLU A 474 -31.00 -12.78 7.10
N LEU A 475 -31.63 -11.90 6.32
CA LEU A 475 -32.75 -11.07 6.79
C LEU A 475 -34.07 -11.81 6.85
N GLY A 476 -34.15 -13.03 6.32
CA GLY A 476 -35.37 -13.86 6.28
C GLY A 476 -35.47 -14.86 7.43
N GLU A 477 -34.36 -15.15 8.10
CA GLU A 477 -34.27 -15.93 9.33
C GLU A 477 -34.41 -15.00 10.56
#